data_14e401d66ebefd861d65de8c93480698
#
_entry.id   14e401d66ebefd861d65de8c93480698
#
_cell.length_a   1.000
_cell.length_b   1.000
_cell.length_c   1.000
_cell.angle_alpha   90.00
_cell.angle_beta   90.00
_cell.angle_gamma   90.00
#
_symmetry.space_group_name_H-M   'P 1'
#
loop_
_entity.id
_entity.type
_entity.pdbx_description
1 polymer ?
#
loop_
_entity_poly.entity_id
_entity_poly.type
_entity_poly.pdbx_seq_one_letter_code
_entity_poly.pdbx_strand_id
1 'polypeptide(L)'
;MAPEDIYLVSVEERQLSIFVDQQVYKMTGTLNSIEQKLPATLFIKTHRSFILNRTKIQEIQPWFNNTLQVILTNGSKVPVSRSYVKEFKEKLGLS
;
A
#
# COMPACT_ATOMS: atom_id res chain seq x y z
N MET A 1 10.42 -13.46 -6.58
CA MET A 1 9.62 -12.23 -6.73
C MET A 1 10.41 -11.05 -6.19
N ALA A 2 10.65 -10.05 -7.02
CA ALA A 2 11.39 -8.87 -6.59
C ALA A 2 10.44 -7.88 -5.90
N PRO A 3 10.88 -7.20 -4.82
CA PRO A 3 10.02 -6.23 -4.16
C PRO A 3 9.48 -5.14 -5.08
N GLU A 4 10.28 -4.69 -6.05
CA GLU A 4 9.84 -3.63 -6.98
C GLU A 4 8.71 -4.07 -7.90
N ASP A 5 8.43 -5.37 -8.00
CA ASP A 5 7.33 -5.87 -8.81
C ASP A 5 6.01 -5.91 -8.04
N ILE A 6 6.05 -5.70 -6.73
CA ILE A 6 4.86 -5.73 -5.90
C ILE A 6 4.15 -4.39 -6.00
N TYR A 7 2.84 -4.44 -6.26
CA TYR A 7 2.01 -3.23 -6.28
C TYR A 7 1.43 -2.91 -4.92
N LEU A 8 0.93 -3.94 -4.24
CA LEU A 8 0.11 -3.75 -3.06
C LEU A 8 0.14 -5.01 -2.21
N VAL A 9 0.15 -4.83 -0.90
CA VAL A 9 -0.03 -5.93 0.05
C VAL A 9 -1.23 -5.59 0.91
N SER A 10 -2.17 -6.51 1.02
CA SER A 10 -3.32 -6.35 1.89
C SER A 10 -3.41 -7.53 2.85
N VAL A 11 -4.09 -7.31 3.98
CA VAL A 11 -4.33 -8.37 4.94
C VAL A 11 -5.81 -8.43 5.29
N GLU A 12 -6.32 -9.65 5.39
CA GLU A 12 -7.69 -9.90 5.83
C GLU A 12 -7.69 -11.22 6.59
N GLU A 13 -8.09 -11.17 7.86
CA GLU A 13 -8.16 -12.37 8.70
C GLU A 13 -6.87 -13.18 8.70
N ARG A 14 -5.74 -12.49 8.87
CA ARG A 14 -4.41 -13.09 8.90
C ARG A 14 -3.97 -13.71 7.57
N GLN A 15 -4.71 -13.43 6.51
CA GLN A 15 -4.27 -13.85 5.18
C GLN A 15 -3.74 -12.64 4.43
N LEU A 16 -2.49 -12.73 4.00
CA LEU A 16 -1.86 -11.68 3.21
C LEU A 16 -2.10 -11.95 1.74
N SER A 17 -2.42 -10.89 1.01
CA SER A 17 -2.55 -10.93 -0.45
C SER A 17 -1.50 -9.99 -1.02
N ILE A 18 -0.61 -10.54 -1.84
CA ILE A 18 0.48 -9.78 -2.45
C ILE A 18 0.16 -9.66 -3.94
N PHE A 19 -0.09 -8.44 -4.39
CA PHE A 19 -0.50 -8.16 -5.77
C PHE A 19 0.72 -7.81 -6.59
N VAL A 20 1.02 -8.65 -7.59
CA VAL A 20 2.13 -8.46 -8.50
C VAL A 20 1.57 -8.46 -9.92
N ASP A 21 1.49 -7.27 -10.53
CA ASP A 21 0.89 -7.09 -11.86
C ASP A 21 -0.50 -7.73 -11.92
N GLN A 22 -0.68 -8.80 -12.67
CA GLN A 22 -1.97 -9.45 -12.81
C GLN A 22 -2.11 -10.72 -11.98
N GLN A 23 -1.19 -10.92 -11.04
CA GLN A 23 -1.20 -12.10 -10.19
C GLN A 23 -1.33 -11.72 -8.73
N VAL A 24 -1.96 -12.61 -7.95
CA VAL A 24 -2.11 -12.43 -6.52
C VAL A 24 -1.54 -13.66 -5.83
N TYR A 25 -0.59 -13.42 -4.93
CA TYR A 25 -0.03 -14.49 -4.11
C TYR A 25 -0.60 -14.37 -2.71
N LYS A 26 -1.04 -15.49 -2.14
CA LYS A 26 -1.62 -15.49 -0.81
C LYS A 26 -0.77 -16.29 0.15
N MET A 27 -0.64 -15.77 1.36
CA MET A 27 0.11 -16.43 2.41
C MET A 27 -0.45 -16.05 3.76
N THR A 28 -0.21 -16.89 4.76
CA THR A 28 -0.65 -16.60 6.12
C THR A 28 0.36 -15.67 6.79
N GLY A 29 -0.13 -14.68 7.52
CA GLY A 29 0.76 -13.77 8.22
C GLY A 29 0.07 -12.48 8.60
N THR A 30 0.86 -11.55 9.15
CA THR A 30 0.38 -10.24 9.54
C THR A 30 1.04 -9.17 8.68
N LEU A 31 0.39 -8.00 8.62
CA LEU A 31 0.96 -6.90 7.85
C LEU A 31 2.29 -6.45 8.46
N ASN A 32 2.39 -6.44 9.79
CA ASN A 32 3.65 -6.08 10.45
C ASN A 32 4.79 -7.01 10.06
N SER A 33 4.53 -8.31 9.97
CA SER A 33 5.59 -9.25 9.66
C SER A 33 6.13 -9.07 8.24
N ILE A 34 5.24 -8.77 7.28
CA ILE A 34 5.67 -8.54 5.91
C ILE A 34 6.31 -7.16 5.75
N GLU A 35 5.81 -6.17 6.50
CA GLU A 35 6.35 -4.82 6.43
C GLU A 35 7.84 -4.79 6.78
N GLN A 36 8.24 -5.58 7.75
CA GLN A 36 9.64 -5.65 8.18
C GLN A 36 10.55 -6.25 7.10
N LYS A 37 9.99 -6.99 6.18
CA LYS A 37 10.75 -7.63 5.10
C LYS A 37 10.78 -6.82 3.82
N LEU A 38 9.99 -5.75 3.74
CA LEU A 38 9.90 -4.93 2.54
C LEU A 38 10.77 -3.68 2.70
N PRO A 39 11.42 -3.22 1.60
CA PRO A 39 12.22 -2.00 1.67
C PRO A 39 11.36 -0.79 2.03
N ALA A 40 11.71 -0.11 3.11
CA ALA A 40 10.96 1.07 3.54
C ALA A 40 11.04 2.22 2.53
N THR A 41 12.04 2.20 1.65
CA THR A 41 12.18 3.21 0.61
C THR A 41 11.18 3.05 -0.52
N LEU A 42 10.59 1.86 -0.66
CA LEU A 42 9.63 1.57 -1.73
C LEU A 42 8.19 1.46 -1.24
N PHE A 43 7.99 1.12 0.02
CA PHE A 43 6.67 0.76 0.50
C PHE A 43 6.18 1.71 1.58
N ILE A 44 4.91 2.06 1.50
CA ILE A 44 4.26 2.95 2.46
C ILE A 44 3.01 2.28 2.97
N LYS A 45 2.88 2.20 4.30
CA LYS A 45 1.67 1.71 4.92
C LYS A 45 0.63 2.83 4.89
N THR A 46 -0.52 2.57 4.29
CA THR A 46 -1.57 3.58 4.11
C THR A 46 -2.81 3.32 4.94
N HIS A 47 -2.88 2.13 5.53
CA HIS A 47 -4.04 1.68 6.26
C HIS A 47 -3.59 0.51 7.12
N ARG A 48 -4.30 0.23 8.21
CA ARG A 48 -3.94 -0.92 9.04
C ARG A 48 -3.94 -2.24 8.28
N SER A 49 -4.58 -2.26 7.10
CA SER A 49 -4.69 -3.46 6.28
C SER A 49 -3.99 -3.35 4.93
N PHE A 50 -3.30 -2.25 4.63
CA PHE A 50 -2.72 -2.03 3.32
C PHE A 50 -1.32 -1.43 3.38
N ILE A 51 -0.45 -1.96 2.52
CA ILE A 51 0.86 -1.39 2.23
C ILE A 51 0.97 -1.30 0.70
N LEU A 52 1.36 -0.16 0.17
CA LEU A 52 1.51 -0.01 -1.27
C LEU A 52 2.95 0.32 -1.65
N ASN A 53 3.27 0.05 -2.91
CA ASN A 53 4.55 0.41 -3.49
C ASN A 53 4.44 1.82 -4.07
N ARG A 54 5.23 2.75 -3.54
CA ARG A 54 5.16 4.16 -3.94
C ARG A 54 5.49 4.37 -5.42
N THR A 55 6.31 3.49 -6.00
CA THR A 55 6.69 3.63 -7.41
C THR A 55 5.57 3.23 -8.36
N LYS A 56 4.52 2.62 -7.86
CA LYS A 56 3.38 2.19 -8.66
C LYS A 56 2.20 3.14 -8.57
N ILE A 57 2.34 4.26 -7.86
CA ILE A 57 1.27 5.24 -7.73
C ILE A 57 1.07 5.95 -9.05
N GLN A 58 -0.16 5.94 -9.56
CA GLN A 58 -0.54 6.68 -10.75
C GLN A 58 -1.18 8.00 -10.39
N GLU A 59 -2.07 7.99 -9.38
CA GLU A 59 -2.84 9.17 -9.02
C GLU A 59 -3.20 9.13 -7.55
N ILE A 60 -3.26 10.29 -6.91
CA ILE A 60 -3.70 10.44 -5.53
C ILE A 60 -4.89 11.37 -5.55
N GLN A 61 -6.03 10.91 -5.04
CA GLN A 61 -7.27 11.67 -5.03
C GLN A 61 -7.68 12.01 -3.61
N PRO A 62 -8.10 13.26 -3.36
CA PRO A 62 -8.75 13.59 -2.08
C PRO A 62 -10.04 12.77 -1.97
N TRP A 63 -10.31 12.28 -0.77
CA TRP A 63 -11.51 11.51 -0.51
C TRP A 63 -12.23 12.15 0.69
N PHE A 64 -13.44 11.72 0.98
CA PHE A 64 -14.22 12.34 2.06
C PHE A 64 -13.61 12.04 3.43
N ASN A 65 -13.98 12.87 4.43
CA ASN A 65 -13.52 12.73 5.83
C ASN A 65 -12.02 12.83 5.98
N ASN A 66 -11.37 13.67 5.15
CA ASN A 66 -9.93 13.91 5.22
C ASN A 66 -9.11 12.66 4.97
N THR A 67 -9.61 11.77 4.12
CA THR A 67 -8.88 10.60 3.67
C THR A 67 -8.41 10.80 2.25
N LEU A 68 -7.60 9.88 1.75
CA LEU A 68 -7.14 9.89 0.37
C LEU A 68 -7.43 8.54 -0.27
N GLN A 69 -7.52 8.55 -1.59
CA GLN A 69 -7.58 7.33 -2.37
C GLN A 69 -6.44 7.35 -3.38
N VAL A 70 -5.68 6.26 -3.41
CA VAL A 70 -4.55 6.13 -4.33
C VAL A 70 -4.94 5.17 -5.43
N ILE A 71 -4.65 5.55 -6.68
CA ILE A 71 -4.85 4.67 -7.82
C ILE A 71 -3.48 4.25 -8.30
N LEU A 72 -3.27 2.94 -8.36
CA LEU A 72 -2.01 2.38 -8.83
C LEU A 72 -2.04 2.17 -10.34
N THR A 73 -0.87 1.99 -10.94
CA THR A 73 -0.76 1.86 -12.39
C THR A 73 -1.48 0.65 -12.96
N ASN A 74 -1.76 -0.35 -12.11
CA ASN A 74 -2.53 -1.52 -12.54
C ASN A 74 -4.04 -1.34 -12.33
N GLY A 75 -4.48 -0.14 -11.94
CA GLY A 75 -5.89 0.15 -11.71
C GLY A 75 -6.39 -0.13 -10.30
N SER A 76 -5.55 -0.66 -9.44
CA SER A 76 -5.94 -0.93 -8.05
C SER A 76 -6.20 0.38 -7.30
N LYS A 77 -7.23 0.39 -6.47
CA LYS A 77 -7.58 1.55 -5.64
C LYS A 77 -7.26 1.21 -4.20
N VAL A 78 -6.47 2.06 -3.56
CA VAL A 78 -5.99 1.81 -2.20
C VAL A 78 -6.37 3.00 -1.31
N PRO A 79 -7.08 2.76 -0.21
CA PRO A 79 -7.43 3.85 0.68
C PRO A 79 -6.24 4.25 1.56
N VAL A 80 -6.16 5.53 1.86
CA VAL A 80 -5.24 6.05 2.88
C VAL A 80 -6.11 6.53 4.03
N SER A 81 -6.11 5.81 5.14
CA SER A 81 -6.96 6.19 6.26
C SER A 81 -6.47 7.49 6.88
N ARG A 82 -7.39 8.19 7.55
CA ARG A 82 -7.11 9.52 8.09
C ARG A 82 -5.87 9.55 8.98
N SER A 83 -5.67 8.52 9.79
CA SER A 83 -4.53 8.47 10.70
C SER A 83 -3.20 8.26 9.97
N TYR A 84 -3.22 7.89 8.71
CA TYR A 84 -2.02 7.65 7.92
C TYR A 84 -1.74 8.76 6.89
N VAL A 85 -2.67 9.68 6.71
CA VAL A 85 -2.53 10.71 5.65
C VAL A 85 -1.29 11.57 5.85
N LYS A 86 -1.05 12.02 7.08
CA LYS A 86 0.10 12.88 7.34
C LYS A 86 1.41 12.20 7.01
N GLU A 87 1.59 10.97 7.50
CA GLU A 87 2.81 10.21 7.24
C GLU A 87 2.95 9.88 5.76
N PHE A 88 1.84 9.57 5.10
CA PHE A 88 1.85 9.28 3.68
C PHE A 88 2.35 10.48 2.88
N LYS A 89 1.83 11.67 3.19
CA LYS A 89 2.25 12.89 2.50
C LYS A 89 3.71 13.22 2.78
N GLU A 90 4.16 13.02 4.01
CA GLU A 90 5.55 13.28 4.38
C GLU A 90 6.50 12.37 3.61
N LYS A 91 6.17 11.09 3.50
CA LYS A 91 7.02 10.13 2.79
C LYS A 91 7.10 10.40 1.30
N LEU A 92 6.07 11.03 0.73
CA LEU A 92 6.05 11.39 -0.68
C LEU A 92 6.52 12.82 -0.93
N GLY A 93 6.83 13.57 0.12
CA GLY A 93 7.25 14.96 -0.02
C GLY A 93 6.14 15.90 -0.42
N LEU A 94 4.89 15.58 -0.07
CA LEU A 94 3.73 16.37 -0.48
C LEU A 94 3.23 17.33 0.61
N SER A 95 3.81 17.31 1.78
CA SER A 95 3.39 18.17 2.87
C SER A 95 4.06 19.53 2.82
#